data_bbbf3e92d1a77e29f3456014cd33b416
#
_entry.id   bbbf3e92d1a77e29f3456014cd33b416
#
_cell.length_a   1.000
_cell.length_b   1.000
_cell.length_c   1.000
_cell.angle_alpha   90.00
_cell.angle_beta   90.00
_cell.angle_gamma   90.00
#
_symmetry.space_group_name_H-M   'P 1'
#
loop_
_entity.id
_entity.type
_entity.pdbx_description
1 polymer ?
#
loop_
_entity_poly.entity_id
_entity_poly.type
_entity_poly.pdbx_seq_one_letter_code
_entity_poly.pdbx_strand_id
1 'polypeptide(L)'
;MEWIIYTILAVVILAAAVVCVCVFAKTRRDFSRNDVHINGGADIQTGRVSRDQNYFKGITGKLGGTVVVEGSRAKSRGFFIEIMNISNGDKADFNVNNELIIGRISGENVYVLPNDLMVSKQHCRLFVSGRDLYLEDLGSANHTYLNGTIITEPTRIQSGDTIRLGKTELGIVY
;
A
#
# COMPACT_ATOMS: atom_id res chain seq x y z
N MET A 1 1.45 -21.84 -53.05
CA MET A 1 0.64 -22.27 -51.89
C MET A 1 1.19 -21.71 -50.56
N GLU A 2 2.48 -21.53 -50.44
CA GLU A 2 3.11 -21.07 -49.18
C GLU A 2 2.70 -19.65 -48.75
N TRP A 3 2.55 -18.74 -49.66
CA TRP A 3 2.14 -17.36 -49.38
C TRP A 3 0.75 -17.23 -48.73
N ILE A 4 -0.17 -18.14 -49.04
CA ILE A 4 -1.50 -18.18 -48.43
C ILE A 4 -1.40 -18.54 -46.94
N ILE A 5 -0.50 -19.43 -46.59
CA ILE A 5 -0.25 -19.86 -45.19
C ILE A 5 0.30 -18.70 -44.38
N TYR A 6 1.25 -17.95 -44.93
CA TYR A 6 1.82 -16.76 -44.22
C TYR A 6 0.81 -15.64 -44.04
N THR A 7 -0.08 -15.41 -45.02
CA THR A 7 -1.12 -14.40 -44.89
C THR A 7 -2.16 -14.79 -43.83
N ILE A 8 -2.57 -16.06 -43.78
CA ILE A 8 -3.49 -16.56 -42.74
C ILE A 8 -2.85 -16.46 -41.38
N LEU A 9 -1.57 -16.82 -41.22
CA LEU A 9 -0.85 -16.72 -39.93
C LEU A 9 -0.75 -15.27 -39.45
N ALA A 10 -0.45 -14.34 -40.37
CA ALA A 10 -0.38 -12.92 -40.06
C ALA A 10 -1.71 -12.37 -39.53
N VAL A 11 -2.82 -12.76 -40.20
CA VAL A 11 -4.18 -12.35 -39.78
C VAL A 11 -4.54 -12.91 -38.40
N VAL A 12 -4.19 -14.17 -38.11
CA VAL A 12 -4.46 -14.79 -36.81
C VAL A 12 -3.66 -14.09 -35.68
N ILE A 13 -2.39 -13.75 -35.93
CA ILE A 13 -1.59 -13.02 -34.98
C ILE A 13 -2.14 -11.62 -34.70
N LEU A 14 -2.58 -10.94 -35.76
CA LEU A 14 -3.15 -9.59 -35.64
C LEU A 14 -4.48 -9.62 -34.86
N ALA A 15 -5.33 -10.62 -35.10
CA ALA A 15 -6.58 -10.83 -34.38
C ALA A 15 -6.31 -11.13 -32.89
N ALA A 16 -5.33 -11.97 -32.56
CA ALA A 16 -4.93 -12.27 -31.19
C ALA A 16 -4.42 -11.02 -30.45
N ALA A 17 -3.63 -10.18 -31.14
CA ALA A 17 -3.16 -8.92 -30.56
C ALA A 17 -4.30 -7.94 -30.24
N VAL A 18 -5.29 -7.82 -31.13
CA VAL A 18 -6.48 -6.97 -30.91
C VAL A 18 -7.31 -7.47 -29.73
N VAL A 19 -7.53 -8.78 -29.61
CA VAL A 19 -8.23 -9.38 -28.48
C VAL A 19 -7.50 -9.11 -27.17
N CYS A 20 -6.18 -9.25 -27.17
CA CYS A 20 -5.34 -8.98 -25.99
C CYS A 20 -5.46 -7.52 -25.52
N VAL A 21 -5.42 -6.56 -26.46
CA VAL A 21 -5.60 -5.13 -26.16
C VAL A 21 -7.01 -4.85 -25.65
N CYS A 22 -8.03 -5.47 -26.22
CA CYS A 22 -9.43 -5.29 -25.78
C CYS A 22 -9.65 -5.85 -24.37
N VAL A 23 -9.09 -7.03 -24.06
CA VAL A 23 -9.16 -7.63 -22.72
C VAL A 23 -8.44 -6.74 -21.70
N PHE A 24 -7.25 -6.24 -22.04
CA PHE A 24 -6.48 -5.36 -21.16
C PHE A 24 -7.19 -4.02 -20.92
N ALA A 25 -7.80 -3.44 -21.94
CA ALA A 25 -8.59 -2.21 -21.83
C ALA A 25 -9.88 -2.40 -21.02
N LYS A 26 -10.51 -3.60 -21.11
CA LYS A 26 -11.69 -3.95 -20.32
C LYS A 26 -11.32 -4.14 -18.85
N THR A 27 -10.24 -4.86 -18.56
CA THR A 27 -9.75 -5.08 -17.19
C THR A 27 -9.39 -3.76 -16.50
N ARG A 28 -8.79 -2.79 -17.22
CA ARG A 28 -8.55 -1.44 -16.67
C ARG A 28 -9.82 -0.66 -16.36
N ARG A 29 -10.90 -0.84 -17.16
CA ARG A 29 -12.18 -0.15 -16.91
C ARG A 29 -12.95 -0.74 -15.74
N ASP A 30 -12.88 -2.05 -15.54
CA ASP A 30 -13.57 -2.73 -14.44
C ASP A 30 -12.88 -2.44 -13.08
N PHE A 31 -11.57 -2.20 -13.07
CA PHE A 31 -10.84 -1.80 -11.86
C PHE A 31 -11.17 -0.36 -11.38
N SER A 32 -11.59 0.52 -12.30
CA SER A 32 -12.02 1.89 -11.95
C SER A 32 -13.48 1.99 -11.49
N ARG A 33 -14.22 0.88 -11.45
CA ARG A 33 -15.68 0.86 -11.17
C ARG A 33 -16.09 0.15 -9.89
N ASN A 34 -15.13 -0.32 -9.10
CA ASN A 34 -15.40 -0.84 -7.77
C ASN A 34 -15.46 0.30 -6.72
N ASP A 35 -16.38 1.23 -6.92
CA ASP A 35 -16.88 2.05 -5.84
C ASP A 35 -17.61 1.11 -4.88
N VAL A 36 -17.02 0.92 -3.69
CA VAL A 36 -17.62 0.17 -2.60
C VAL A 36 -18.90 0.90 -2.18
N HIS A 37 -20.04 0.39 -2.62
CA HIS A 37 -21.34 0.79 -2.11
C HIS A 37 -21.46 0.28 -0.66
N ILE A 38 -21.13 1.13 0.30
CA ILE A 38 -21.45 0.88 1.70
C ILE A 38 -22.93 1.23 1.89
N ASN A 39 -23.78 0.21 1.81
CA ASN A 39 -25.19 0.31 2.18
C ASN A 39 -25.30 0.29 3.71
N GLY A 40 -25.27 1.44 4.34
CA GLY A 40 -25.53 1.63 5.75
C GLY A 40 -26.12 3.02 5.93
N GLY A 41 -27.46 3.10 6.07
CA GLY A 41 -28.18 4.35 6.16
C GLY A 41 -27.76 5.20 7.36
N ALA A 42 -27.29 6.40 7.06
CA ALA A 42 -27.47 7.61 7.83
C ALA A 42 -27.26 8.76 6.85
N ASP A 43 -28.32 9.56 6.64
CA ASP A 43 -28.29 10.80 5.88
C ASP A 43 -27.29 11.77 6.53
N ILE A 44 -26.07 11.83 6.00
CA ILE A 44 -25.14 12.92 6.30
C ILE A 44 -25.30 13.93 5.16
N GLN A 45 -26.11 14.96 5.39
CA GLN A 45 -26.13 16.14 4.54
C GLN A 45 -24.73 16.75 4.56
N THR A 46 -24.01 16.66 3.45
CA THR A 46 -22.75 17.37 3.24
C THR A 46 -23.05 18.86 3.08
N GLY A 47 -23.17 19.55 4.21
CA GLY A 47 -23.15 21.00 4.26
C GLY A 47 -21.73 21.49 3.93
N ARG A 48 -21.61 22.34 2.90
CA ARG A 48 -20.41 23.11 2.62
C ARG A 48 -20.00 23.85 3.90
N VAL A 49 -18.86 23.47 4.46
CA VAL A 49 -18.27 24.22 5.57
C VAL A 49 -17.65 25.48 4.99
N SER A 50 -18.36 26.60 5.12
CA SER A 50 -17.80 27.93 4.96
C SER A 50 -16.73 28.15 6.02
N ARG A 51 -15.59 28.68 5.58
CA ARG A 51 -14.40 29.02 6.41
C ARG A 51 -14.69 30.30 7.19
N ASP A 52 -15.59 30.26 8.19
CA ASP A 52 -15.81 31.37 9.10
C ASP A 52 -15.23 31.06 10.48
N GLN A 53 -14.11 31.73 10.77
CA GLN A 53 -13.35 31.62 12.01
C GLN A 53 -14.07 32.19 13.26
N ASN A 54 -15.37 32.52 13.21
CA ASN A 54 -16.09 33.17 14.30
C ASN A 54 -17.14 32.32 15.00
N TYR A 55 -17.20 30.99 14.72
CA TYR A 55 -18.27 30.15 15.31
C TYR A 55 -18.02 29.66 16.75
N PHE A 56 -16.83 29.87 17.31
CA PHE A 56 -16.49 29.37 18.65
C PHE A 56 -16.73 30.34 19.81
N LYS A 57 -17.43 31.46 19.59
CA LYS A 57 -17.69 32.43 20.63
C LYS A 57 -19.17 32.41 21.03
N GLY A 58 -19.63 31.35 21.72
CA GLY A 58 -21.02 31.40 22.21
C GLY A 58 -21.68 30.14 22.71
N ILE A 59 -20.94 29.13 23.15
CA ILE A 59 -21.57 27.98 23.80
C ILE A 59 -20.96 27.80 25.21
N THR A 60 -21.35 28.67 26.13
CA THR A 60 -21.31 28.42 27.59
C THR A 60 -22.67 27.94 28.04
N GLY A 61 -23.05 26.72 27.71
CA GLY A 61 -24.25 26.04 28.17
C GLY A 61 -23.84 24.74 28.90
N LYS A 62 -24.17 24.70 30.19
CA LYS A 62 -24.08 23.52 31.03
C LYS A 62 -24.84 22.36 30.40
N LEU A 63 -24.12 21.37 29.86
CA LEU A 63 -24.63 20.02 29.62
C LEU A 63 -23.49 19.03 29.90
N GLY A 64 -23.69 18.19 30.92
CA GLY A 64 -22.79 17.12 31.28
C GLY A 64 -22.73 16.06 30.19
N GLY A 65 -21.90 16.29 29.20
CA GLY A 65 -21.54 15.32 28.17
C GLY A 65 -20.02 15.33 28.05
N THR A 66 -19.43 14.17 28.06
CA THR A 66 -18.00 13.99 27.80
C THR A 66 -17.71 14.53 26.40
N VAL A 67 -17.09 15.70 26.31
CA VAL A 67 -16.56 16.19 25.05
C VAL A 67 -15.35 15.30 24.73
N VAL A 68 -15.51 14.39 23.79
CA VAL A 68 -14.39 13.76 23.15
C VAL A 68 -13.69 14.85 22.36
N VAL A 69 -12.67 15.45 22.95
CA VAL A 69 -11.72 16.27 22.19
C VAL A 69 -11.02 15.28 21.27
N GLU A 70 -11.45 15.23 20.02
CA GLU A 70 -10.59 14.64 18.98
C GLU A 70 -9.28 15.39 19.02
N GLY A 71 -8.32 14.78 19.69
CA GLY A 71 -6.95 15.28 19.73
C GLY A 71 -6.54 15.53 18.29
N SER A 72 -6.07 16.74 18.02
CA SER A 72 -5.46 17.13 16.76
C SER A 72 -4.61 15.94 16.31
N ARG A 73 -5.06 15.24 15.26
CA ARG A 73 -4.20 14.24 14.59
C ARG A 73 -2.95 14.98 14.21
N ALA A 74 -1.92 14.83 15.02
CA ALA A 74 -0.59 15.29 14.66
C ALA A 74 -0.36 14.72 13.27
N LYS A 75 -0.24 15.60 12.26
CA LYS A 75 0.02 15.21 10.89
C LYS A 75 1.30 14.40 10.95
N SER A 76 1.19 13.08 10.85
CA SER A 76 2.34 12.20 10.90
C SER A 76 3.29 12.65 9.80
N ARG A 77 4.50 13.06 10.18
CA ARG A 77 5.54 13.33 9.20
C ARG A 77 5.90 11.97 8.61
N GLY A 78 5.68 11.81 7.29
CA GLY A 78 6.09 10.60 6.59
C GLY A 78 7.60 10.40 6.69
N PHE A 79 8.02 9.16 6.54
CA PHE A 79 9.43 8.78 6.44
C PHE A 79 9.80 8.62 4.97
N PHE A 80 10.87 9.29 4.54
CA PHE A 80 11.53 8.97 3.28
C PHE A 80 12.51 7.84 3.56
N ILE A 81 12.27 6.69 2.96
CA ILE A 81 13.08 5.50 3.15
C ILE A 81 13.66 5.01 1.83
N GLU A 82 14.91 4.61 1.82
CA GLU A 82 15.53 3.81 0.77
C GLU A 82 15.49 2.34 1.21
N ILE A 83 14.95 1.47 0.39
CA ILE A 83 15.00 0.02 0.55
C ILE A 83 15.99 -0.53 -0.46
N MET A 84 17.02 -1.21 0.00
CA MET A 84 18.01 -1.87 -0.85
C MET A 84 17.88 -3.39 -0.73
N ASN A 85 17.67 -4.07 -1.84
CA ASN A 85 17.78 -5.52 -1.90
C ASN A 85 19.25 -5.92 -1.85
N ILE A 86 19.67 -6.53 -0.75
CA ILE A 86 21.09 -6.84 -0.48
C ILE A 86 21.65 -7.86 -1.48
N SER A 87 20.79 -8.74 -2.00
CA SER A 87 21.24 -9.84 -2.90
C SER A 87 21.61 -9.36 -4.30
N ASN A 88 20.92 -8.33 -4.83
CA ASN A 88 21.13 -7.85 -6.20
C ASN A 88 21.51 -6.36 -6.29
N GLY A 89 21.46 -5.65 -5.15
CA GLY A 89 21.80 -4.22 -5.06
C GLY A 89 20.73 -3.27 -5.58
N ASP A 90 19.54 -3.77 -5.95
CA ASP A 90 18.43 -2.94 -6.39
C ASP A 90 17.95 -2.03 -5.25
N LYS A 91 17.71 -0.76 -5.58
CA LYS A 91 17.25 0.25 -4.64
C LYS A 91 15.90 0.82 -5.06
N ALA A 92 15.08 1.13 -4.08
CA ALA A 92 13.80 1.79 -4.29
C ALA A 92 13.51 2.77 -3.16
N ASP A 93 13.04 3.97 -3.51
CA ASP A 93 12.72 5.04 -2.58
C ASP A 93 11.21 5.12 -2.35
N PHE A 94 10.81 5.26 -1.09
CA PHE A 94 9.41 5.38 -0.70
C PHE A 94 9.20 6.53 0.28
N ASN A 95 8.03 7.18 0.15
CA ASN A 95 7.54 8.10 1.15
C ASN A 95 6.44 7.42 1.95
N VAL A 96 6.78 6.93 3.13
CA VAL A 96 5.84 6.24 4.03
C VAL A 96 5.13 7.26 4.91
N ASN A 97 3.96 7.72 4.47
CA ASN A 97 3.14 8.64 5.25
C ASN A 97 2.24 7.92 6.25
N ASN A 98 1.81 6.72 5.93
CA ASN A 98 0.92 5.88 6.72
C ASN A 98 1.51 4.48 6.83
N GLU A 99 1.48 3.75 5.72
CA GLU A 99 2.05 2.40 5.63
C GLU A 99 2.62 2.12 4.24
N LEU A 100 3.55 1.18 4.17
CA LEU A 100 4.09 0.55 2.97
C LEU A 100 4.04 -0.96 3.18
N ILE A 101 3.31 -1.66 2.34
CA ILE A 101 3.27 -3.12 2.35
C ILE A 101 4.46 -3.66 1.56
N ILE A 102 5.05 -4.75 2.02
CA ILE A 102 6.07 -5.50 1.29
C ILE A 102 5.51 -6.89 1.02
N GLY A 103 5.53 -7.32 -0.25
CA GLY A 103 4.95 -8.60 -0.61
C GLY A 103 5.23 -9.01 -2.05
N ARG A 104 4.64 -10.12 -2.48
CA ARG A 104 4.87 -10.69 -3.81
C ARG A 104 3.91 -10.18 -4.88
N ILE A 105 2.78 -9.58 -4.50
CA ILE A 105 1.75 -9.08 -5.44
C ILE A 105 1.70 -7.56 -5.39
N SER A 106 1.58 -6.96 -6.57
CA SER A 106 1.42 -5.51 -6.73
C SER A 106 0.10 -5.00 -6.15
N GLY A 107 0.12 -3.77 -5.65
CA GLY A 107 -1.03 -3.06 -5.10
C GLY A 107 -0.68 -1.59 -4.88
N GLU A 108 -1.59 -0.85 -4.26
CA GLU A 108 -1.32 0.51 -3.82
C GLU A 108 -0.38 0.47 -2.60
N ASN A 109 0.65 1.32 -2.60
CA ASN A 109 1.67 1.37 -1.55
C ASN A 109 2.33 0.01 -1.25
N VAL A 110 2.69 -0.74 -2.30
CA VAL A 110 3.35 -2.04 -2.16
C VAL A 110 4.74 -2.03 -2.79
N TYR A 111 5.76 -2.39 -2.02
CA TYR A 111 7.06 -2.81 -2.56
C TYR A 111 6.99 -4.28 -2.96
N VAL A 112 7.15 -4.56 -4.25
CA VAL A 112 6.87 -5.88 -4.83
C VAL A 112 8.14 -6.70 -4.99
N LEU A 113 8.14 -7.92 -4.45
CA LEU A 113 9.20 -8.92 -4.56
C LEU A 113 8.69 -10.14 -5.36
N PRO A 114 8.52 -10.03 -6.68
CA PRO A 114 7.79 -11.03 -7.48
C PRO A 114 8.56 -12.34 -7.65
N ASN A 115 9.88 -12.31 -7.53
CA ASN A 115 10.78 -13.42 -7.83
C ASN A 115 11.03 -14.35 -6.64
N ASP A 116 10.63 -13.97 -5.43
CA ASP A 116 10.77 -14.82 -4.24
C ASP A 116 9.43 -15.46 -3.87
N LEU A 117 9.26 -16.75 -4.22
CA LEU A 117 8.05 -17.53 -3.93
C LEU A 117 7.84 -17.80 -2.44
N MET A 118 8.87 -17.59 -1.61
CA MET A 118 8.78 -17.70 -0.15
C MET A 118 8.18 -16.43 0.48
N VAL A 119 8.08 -15.33 -0.26
CA VAL A 119 7.42 -14.11 0.16
C VAL A 119 5.91 -14.25 -0.05
N SER A 120 5.11 -14.00 0.98
CA SER A 120 3.64 -13.99 0.92
C SER A 120 3.12 -12.86 0.03
N LYS A 121 1.87 -12.95 -0.43
CA LYS A 121 1.23 -11.93 -1.27
C LYS A 121 1.32 -10.53 -0.64
N GLN A 122 0.95 -10.44 0.63
CA GLN A 122 1.23 -9.37 1.57
C GLN A 122 1.99 -10.03 2.70
N HIS A 123 3.26 -9.69 2.90
CA HIS A 123 4.12 -10.42 3.84
C HIS A 123 4.27 -9.65 5.14
N CYS A 124 4.68 -8.41 5.05
CA CYS A 124 4.81 -7.51 6.18
C CYS A 124 4.44 -6.08 5.76
N ARG A 125 4.37 -5.18 6.73
CA ARG A 125 4.23 -3.75 6.48
C ARG A 125 5.20 -2.93 7.32
N LEU A 126 5.64 -1.83 6.73
CA LEU A 126 6.24 -0.71 7.44
C LEU A 126 5.14 0.31 7.70
N PHE A 127 5.01 0.80 8.91
CA PHE A 127 4.01 1.82 9.22
C PHE A 127 4.53 2.84 10.23
N VAL A 128 3.98 4.05 10.14
CA VAL A 128 4.34 5.16 11.01
C VAL A 128 3.42 5.19 12.23
N SER A 129 4.01 5.19 13.42
CA SER A 129 3.27 5.39 14.67
C SER A 129 3.97 6.47 15.51
N GLY A 130 3.29 7.61 15.68
CA GLY A 130 3.87 8.77 16.33
C GLY A 130 5.04 9.36 15.55
N ARG A 131 6.25 9.19 16.04
CA ARG A 131 7.49 9.68 15.42
C ARG A 131 8.42 8.56 14.97
N ASP A 132 7.96 7.33 15.04
CA ASP A 132 8.76 6.14 14.81
C ASP A 132 8.17 5.30 13.67
N LEU A 133 9.06 4.55 13.01
CA LEU A 133 8.71 3.59 11.97
C LEU A 133 8.73 2.19 12.57
N TYR A 134 7.69 1.41 12.27
CA TYR A 134 7.50 0.05 12.77
C TYR A 134 7.39 -0.94 11.63
N LEU A 135 7.84 -2.15 11.88
CA LEU A 135 7.69 -3.33 11.04
C LEU A 135 6.72 -4.30 11.70
N GLU A 136 5.77 -4.82 10.93
CA GLU A 136 4.79 -5.81 11.39
C GLU A 136 4.64 -6.93 10.38
N ASP A 137 4.64 -8.18 10.84
CA ASP A 137 4.32 -9.35 10.04
C ASP A 137 2.81 -9.46 9.82
N LEU A 138 2.37 -9.66 8.59
CA LEU A 138 0.94 -9.74 8.23
C LEU A 138 0.42 -11.20 8.18
N GLY A 139 0.91 -12.06 9.06
CA GLY A 139 0.58 -13.48 9.07
C GLY A 139 1.24 -14.22 7.90
N SER A 140 2.49 -13.88 7.62
CA SER A 140 3.22 -14.48 6.52
C SER A 140 3.50 -15.97 6.73
N ALA A 141 3.63 -16.73 5.63
CA ALA A 141 3.88 -18.17 5.70
C ALA A 141 5.29 -18.52 6.21
N ASN A 142 6.26 -17.63 6.00
CA ASN A 142 7.68 -17.87 6.31
C ASN A 142 8.25 -16.87 7.30
N HIS A 143 7.40 -16.13 7.98
CA HIS A 143 7.74 -15.13 9.00
C HIS A 143 8.62 -13.99 8.50
N THR A 144 8.54 -12.87 9.21
CA THR A 144 9.40 -11.69 9.01
C THR A 144 10.51 -11.70 10.06
N TYR A 145 11.73 -11.39 9.63
CA TYR A 145 12.89 -11.30 10.51
C TYR A 145 13.49 -9.91 10.45
N LEU A 146 13.80 -9.36 11.61
CA LEU A 146 14.52 -8.10 11.78
C LEU A 146 15.91 -8.40 12.36
N ASN A 147 16.98 -8.04 11.66
CA ASN A 147 18.36 -8.30 12.06
C ASN A 147 18.60 -9.77 12.43
N GLY A 148 18.00 -10.69 11.68
CA GLY A 148 18.10 -12.14 11.91
C GLY A 148 17.16 -12.70 12.98
N THR A 149 16.43 -11.88 13.71
CA THR A 149 15.48 -12.30 14.76
C THR A 149 14.06 -12.24 14.23
N ILE A 150 13.27 -13.30 14.45
CA ILE A 150 11.85 -13.35 14.08
C ILE A 150 11.06 -12.30 14.90
N ILE A 151 10.18 -11.56 14.24
CA ILE A 151 9.26 -10.65 14.92
C ILE A 151 7.89 -11.33 15.07
N THR A 152 7.28 -11.18 16.24
CA THR A 152 5.95 -11.71 16.57
C THR A 152 4.94 -10.62 16.92
N GLU A 153 5.42 -9.40 17.02
CA GLU A 153 4.63 -8.19 17.30
C GLU A 153 5.21 -7.01 16.54
N PRO A 154 4.46 -5.91 16.36
CA PRO A 154 4.98 -4.71 15.74
C PRO A 154 6.25 -4.23 16.41
N THR A 155 7.35 -4.18 15.67
CA THR A 155 8.68 -3.89 16.18
C THR A 155 9.20 -2.60 15.56
N ARG A 156 9.71 -1.68 16.41
CA ARG A 156 10.33 -0.45 15.96
C ARG A 156 11.60 -0.76 15.16
N ILE A 157 11.77 -0.12 14.02
CA ILE A 157 12.98 -0.24 13.21
C ILE A 157 13.80 1.04 13.23
N GLN A 158 15.07 0.90 12.86
CA GLN A 158 16.03 2.00 12.76
C GLN A 158 16.70 2.00 11.39
N SER A 159 17.24 3.16 11.02
CA SER A 159 18.06 3.26 9.80
C SER A 159 19.29 2.36 9.94
N GLY A 160 19.53 1.53 8.92
CA GLY A 160 20.59 0.51 8.91
C GLY A 160 20.11 -0.89 9.29
N ASP A 161 18.85 -1.06 9.70
CA ASP A 161 18.30 -2.39 9.98
C ASP A 161 18.13 -3.20 8.70
N THR A 162 18.20 -4.54 8.88
CA THR A 162 17.98 -5.53 7.81
C THR A 162 16.71 -6.32 8.06
N ILE A 163 15.83 -6.36 7.06
CA ILE A 163 14.59 -7.15 7.06
C ILE A 163 14.79 -8.35 6.15
N ARG A 164 14.54 -9.57 6.64
CA ARG A 164 14.55 -10.78 5.80
C ARG A 164 13.14 -11.34 5.65
N LEU A 165 12.75 -11.58 4.40
CA LEU A 165 11.45 -12.12 3.96
C LEU A 165 11.72 -13.28 3.02
N GLY A 166 11.41 -14.51 3.42
CA GLY A 166 11.77 -15.68 2.64
C GLY A 166 13.29 -15.75 2.42
N LYS A 167 13.73 -15.67 1.16
CA LYS A 167 15.15 -15.65 0.76
C LYS A 167 15.70 -14.24 0.53
N THR A 168 14.81 -13.23 0.53
CA THR A 168 15.18 -11.84 0.23
C THR A 168 15.57 -11.11 1.50
N GLU A 169 16.70 -10.41 1.44
CA GLU A 169 17.17 -9.51 2.50
C GLU A 169 17.14 -8.06 2.01
N LEU A 170 16.54 -7.19 2.80
CA LEU A 170 16.32 -5.78 2.51
C LEU A 170 17.00 -4.92 3.57
N GLY A 171 17.92 -4.06 3.16
CA GLY A 171 18.47 -3.01 4.01
C GLY A 171 17.56 -1.78 3.97
N ILE A 172 17.32 -1.16 5.12
CA ILE A 172 16.47 0.04 5.27
C ILE A 172 17.32 1.21 5.70
N VAL A 173 17.21 2.34 4.97
CA VAL A 173 17.89 3.60 5.31
C VAL A 173 16.87 4.76 5.26
N TYR A 174 16.90 5.65 6.29
CA TYR A 174 16.06 6.85 6.35
C TYR A 174 16.62 7.93 7.29
#